data_d378033f6fd4e808f9061d18df5767a9
#
_entry.id   d378033f6fd4e808f9061d18df5767a9
#
_cell.length_a   1.000
_cell.length_b   1.000
_cell.length_c   1.000
_cell.angle_alpha   90.00
_cell.angle_beta   90.00
_cell.angle_gamma   90.00
#
_symmetry.space_group_name_H-M   'P 1'
#
loop_
_entity.id
_entity.type
_entity.pdbx_description
1 polymer ?
#
loop_
_entity_poly.entity_id
_entity_poly.type
_entity_poly.pdbx_seq_one_letter_code
_entity_poly.pdbx_strand_id
1 'polypeptide(L)'
;MAATNLYALDFDGVICDSAIETGMTGWKVAKLTWPEMPDEVPAEIMARFRQVRPVMETGYEAILIMRFLFEGGDAEQLLSNFNSQITHLLRRDELDTDKLKQRFGETRDHWIKHDLDDWIAKNPLFDGIAKKLQQLDVQNTYIITTK
;
A
#
# COMPACT_ATOMS: atom_id res chain seq x y z
N MET A 1 -39.71 -14.24 -8.39
CA MET A 1 -38.41 -13.92 -9.00
C MET A 1 -37.34 -14.14 -7.97
N ALA A 2 -36.31 -14.90 -8.30
CA ALA A 2 -35.15 -14.99 -7.44
C ALA A 2 -34.43 -13.63 -7.45
N ALA A 3 -34.07 -13.11 -6.27
CA ALA A 3 -33.28 -11.90 -6.18
C ALA A 3 -31.89 -12.17 -6.79
N THR A 4 -31.54 -11.42 -7.81
CA THR A 4 -30.21 -11.50 -8.40
C THR A 4 -29.26 -10.70 -7.52
N ASN A 5 -28.33 -11.36 -6.85
CA ASN A 5 -27.31 -10.69 -6.04
C ASN A 5 -26.31 -10.00 -6.96
N LEU A 6 -26.01 -8.73 -6.67
CA LEU A 6 -24.95 -7.97 -7.31
C LEU A 6 -23.77 -7.88 -6.34
N TYR A 7 -22.58 -8.23 -6.81
CA TYR A 7 -21.34 -8.18 -6.03
C TYR A 7 -20.47 -7.03 -6.52
N ALA A 8 -20.14 -6.12 -5.63
CA ALA A 8 -19.15 -5.06 -5.84
C ALA A 8 -17.98 -5.29 -4.88
N LEU A 9 -16.85 -5.71 -5.43
CA LEU A 9 -15.68 -6.15 -4.66
C LEU A 9 -14.59 -5.10 -4.76
N ASP A 10 -14.04 -4.69 -3.62
CA ASP A 10 -12.79 -3.93 -3.59
C ASP A 10 -11.61 -4.86 -3.94
N PHE A 11 -10.55 -4.31 -4.48
CA PHE A 11 -9.38 -5.06 -4.88
C PHE A 11 -8.36 -5.16 -3.73
N ASP A 12 -7.92 -4.01 -3.22
CA ASP A 12 -6.88 -3.93 -2.18
C ASP A 12 -7.42 -4.33 -0.80
N GLY A 13 -6.83 -5.35 -0.20
CA GLY A 13 -7.25 -5.84 1.12
C GLY A 13 -8.52 -6.69 1.12
N VAL A 14 -9.14 -6.92 -0.05
CA VAL A 14 -10.32 -7.79 -0.23
C VAL A 14 -9.99 -8.96 -1.16
N ILE A 15 -9.55 -8.68 -2.38
CA ILE A 15 -9.15 -9.69 -3.37
C ILE A 15 -7.67 -10.04 -3.19
N CYS A 16 -6.80 -9.04 -3.03
CA CYS A 16 -5.38 -9.25 -2.89
C CYS A 16 -4.79 -8.58 -1.64
N ASP A 17 -3.70 -9.17 -1.14
CA ASP A 17 -2.85 -8.59 -0.12
C ASP A 17 -1.82 -7.66 -0.77
N SER A 18 -2.20 -6.40 -0.96
CA SER A 18 -1.34 -5.39 -1.56
C SER A 18 -0.42 -4.66 -0.57
N ALA A 19 -0.37 -5.10 0.68
CA ALA A 19 0.43 -4.42 1.71
C ALA A 19 1.93 -4.42 1.37
N ILE A 20 2.45 -5.53 0.85
CA ILE A 20 3.87 -5.65 0.47
C ILE A 20 4.20 -4.69 -0.68
N GLU A 21 3.41 -4.71 -1.75
CA GLU A 21 3.59 -3.81 -2.91
C GLU A 21 3.57 -2.35 -2.48
N THR A 22 2.55 -1.98 -1.71
CA THR A 22 2.37 -0.60 -1.23
C THR A 22 3.55 -0.15 -0.35
N GLY A 23 4.01 -1.02 0.56
CA GLY A 23 5.17 -0.74 1.40
C GLY A 23 6.46 -0.61 0.60
N MET A 24 6.69 -1.50 -0.37
CA MET A 24 7.88 -1.44 -1.23
C MET A 24 7.88 -0.19 -2.12
N THR A 25 6.74 0.20 -2.69
CA THR A 25 6.63 1.46 -3.44
C THR A 25 6.92 2.65 -2.53
N GLY A 26 6.34 2.68 -1.33
CA GLY A 26 6.61 3.72 -0.33
C GLY A 26 8.09 3.79 0.04
N TRP A 27 8.76 2.66 0.25
CA TRP A 27 10.20 2.59 0.54
C TRP A 27 11.06 3.14 -0.59
N LYS A 28 10.79 2.74 -1.83
CA LYS A 28 11.53 3.24 -3.00
C LYS A 28 11.47 4.76 -3.10
N VAL A 29 10.29 5.35 -2.89
CA VAL A 29 10.14 6.82 -2.88
C VAL A 29 10.79 7.44 -1.66
N ALA A 30 10.66 6.83 -0.48
CA ALA A 30 11.29 7.30 0.74
C ALA A 30 12.82 7.40 0.56
N LYS A 31 13.44 6.37 -0.01
CA LYS A 31 14.87 6.39 -0.31
C LYS A 31 15.28 7.51 -1.27
N LEU A 32 14.47 7.86 -2.25
CA LEU A 32 14.73 9.01 -3.13
C LEU A 32 14.69 10.35 -2.37
N THR A 33 13.91 10.41 -1.29
CA THR A 33 13.77 11.59 -0.45
C THR A 33 14.83 11.63 0.64
N TRP A 34 15.16 10.46 1.21
CA TRP A 34 16.17 10.28 2.27
C TRP A 34 17.22 9.24 1.83
N PRO A 35 18.29 9.67 1.15
CA PRO A 35 19.28 8.79 0.52
C PRO A 35 20.05 7.88 1.49
N GLU A 36 20.04 8.18 2.78
CA GLU A 36 20.65 7.35 3.83
C GLU A 36 19.90 6.02 4.07
N MET A 37 18.66 5.88 3.58
CA MET A 37 17.92 4.63 3.68
C MET A 37 18.53 3.55 2.77
N PRO A 38 18.60 2.29 3.20
CA PRO A 38 19.15 1.20 2.39
C PRO A 38 18.28 0.89 1.15
N ASP A 39 18.85 0.19 0.18
CA ASP A 39 18.18 -0.18 -1.07
C ASP A 39 17.00 -1.12 -0.82
N GLU A 40 17.20 -2.09 0.06
CA GLU A 40 16.19 -3.08 0.40
C GLU A 40 15.47 -2.73 1.71
N VAL A 41 14.17 -3.02 1.73
CA VAL A 41 13.36 -2.87 2.94
C VAL A 41 13.78 -3.93 3.96
N PRO A 42 14.23 -3.57 5.16
CA PRO A 42 14.44 -4.55 6.23
C PRO A 42 13.15 -5.30 6.56
N ALA A 43 13.25 -6.62 6.76
CA ALA A 43 12.08 -7.48 6.97
C ALA A 43 11.24 -7.05 8.19
N GLU A 44 11.89 -6.60 9.25
CA GLU A 44 11.21 -6.10 10.46
C GLU A 44 10.42 -4.80 10.22
N ILE A 45 10.91 -3.93 9.33
CA ILE A 45 10.20 -2.70 8.95
C ILE A 45 8.97 -3.06 8.11
N MET A 46 9.10 -3.98 7.16
CA MET A 46 7.95 -4.45 6.38
C MET A 46 6.89 -5.12 7.27
N ALA A 47 7.29 -5.91 8.26
CA ALA A 47 6.37 -6.54 9.21
C ALA A 47 5.60 -5.50 10.01
N ARG A 48 6.26 -4.44 10.49
CA ARG A 48 5.61 -3.32 11.21
C ARG A 48 4.72 -2.50 10.27
N PHE A 49 5.14 -2.26 9.03
CA PHE A 49 4.31 -1.59 8.03
C PHE A 49 2.98 -2.32 7.81
N ARG A 50 2.99 -3.65 7.71
CA ARG A 50 1.78 -4.45 7.59
C ARG A 50 0.82 -4.26 8.77
N GLN A 51 1.32 -4.07 9.98
CA GLN A 51 0.50 -3.78 11.17
C GLN A 51 -0.19 -2.41 11.05
N VAL A 52 0.50 -1.42 10.48
CA VAL A 52 0.00 -0.05 10.32
C VAL A 52 -0.87 0.12 9.07
N ARG A 53 -0.74 -0.75 8.06
CA ARG A 53 -1.47 -0.65 6.78
C ARG A 53 -2.98 -0.36 6.92
N PRO A 54 -3.72 -0.93 7.90
CA PRO A 54 -5.16 -0.67 8.05
C PRO A 54 -5.56 0.78 8.34
N VAL A 55 -4.68 1.63 8.89
CA VAL A 55 -4.97 3.05 9.16
C VAL A 55 -4.57 3.98 8.04
N MET A 56 -3.95 3.46 6.99
CA MET A 56 -3.52 4.20 5.82
C MET A 56 -4.68 4.42 4.85
N GLU A 57 -4.91 5.65 4.44
CA GLU A 57 -5.99 6.01 3.51
C GLU A 57 -5.48 6.15 2.06
N THR A 58 -4.28 6.69 1.89
CA THR A 58 -3.71 7.01 0.57
C THR A 58 -2.30 6.45 0.39
N GLY A 59 -1.94 6.12 -0.86
CA GLY A 59 -0.66 5.47 -1.16
C GLY A 59 0.58 6.25 -0.72
N TYR A 60 0.57 7.58 -0.81
CA TYR A 60 1.74 8.39 -0.44
C TYR A 60 2.08 8.30 1.06
N GLU A 61 1.12 7.99 1.91
CA GLU A 61 1.35 7.83 3.35
C GLU A 61 2.32 6.68 3.64
N ALA A 62 2.39 5.67 2.75
CA ALA A 62 3.38 4.61 2.86
C ALA A 62 4.82 5.14 2.88
N ILE A 63 5.11 6.23 2.16
CA ILE A 63 6.43 6.87 2.16
C ILE A 63 6.81 7.34 3.56
N LEU A 64 5.86 8.02 4.21
CA LEU A 64 6.04 8.61 5.54
C LEU A 64 6.07 7.54 6.63
N ILE A 65 5.20 6.52 6.54
CA ILE A 65 5.20 5.39 7.45
C ILE A 65 6.55 4.66 7.40
N MET A 66 7.05 4.37 6.20
CA MET A 66 8.34 3.71 6.03
C MET A 66 9.48 4.53 6.61
N ARG A 67 9.49 5.85 6.42
CA ARG A 67 10.47 6.74 7.04
C ARG A 67 10.37 6.72 8.56
N PHE A 68 9.18 6.85 9.11
CA PHE A 68 8.94 6.81 10.56
C PHE A 68 9.46 5.51 11.20
N LEU A 69 9.14 4.38 10.58
CA LEU A 69 9.58 3.07 11.08
C LEU A 69 11.10 2.89 10.93
N PHE A 70 11.71 3.42 9.88
CA PHE A 70 13.16 3.40 9.69
C PHE A 70 13.89 4.21 10.76
N GLU A 71 13.34 5.34 11.19
CA GLU A 71 13.88 6.16 12.30
C GLU A 71 13.70 5.51 13.68
N GLY A 72 13.15 4.30 13.76
CA GLY A 72 12.93 3.58 15.02
C GLY A 72 11.58 3.88 15.67
N GLY A 73 10.67 4.54 14.94
CA GLY A 73 9.31 4.77 15.42
C GLY A 73 8.54 3.47 15.63
N ASP A 74 7.60 3.49 16.58
CA ASP A 74 6.80 2.32 16.94
C ASP A 74 5.49 2.27 16.14
N ALA A 75 5.11 1.08 15.66
CA ALA A 75 3.85 0.84 14.98
C ALA A 75 2.63 1.23 15.83
N GLU A 76 2.67 1.00 17.14
CA GLU A 76 1.58 1.39 18.04
C GLU A 76 1.39 2.91 18.14
N GLN A 77 2.46 3.69 18.03
CA GLN A 77 2.38 5.14 17.98
C GLN A 77 1.64 5.62 16.72
N LEU A 78 1.88 4.96 15.58
CA LEU A 78 1.12 5.23 14.36
C LEU A 78 -0.34 4.81 14.48
N LEU A 79 -0.62 3.63 15.02
CA LEU A 79 -1.99 3.15 15.20
C LEU A 79 -2.82 4.06 16.12
N SER A 80 -2.22 4.63 17.15
CA SER A 80 -2.92 5.49 18.13
C SER A 80 -2.99 6.96 17.72
N ASN A 81 -2.02 7.49 16.96
CA ASN A 81 -1.89 8.92 16.65
C ASN A 81 -1.47 9.18 15.19
N PHE A 82 -2.04 8.45 14.23
CA PHE A 82 -1.63 8.45 12.83
C PHE A 82 -1.50 9.85 12.25
N ASN A 83 -2.59 10.63 12.25
CA ASN A 83 -2.62 11.96 11.62
C ASN A 83 -1.61 12.92 12.24
N SER A 84 -1.38 12.84 13.54
CA SER A 84 -0.40 13.68 14.24
C SER A 84 1.03 13.34 13.82
N GLN A 85 1.37 12.05 13.73
CA GLN A 85 2.71 11.59 13.33
C GLN A 85 3.00 11.92 11.87
N ILE A 86 2.04 11.68 10.97
CA ILE A 86 2.18 12.01 9.55
C ILE A 86 2.33 13.52 9.34
N THR A 87 1.50 14.33 9.99
CA THR A 87 1.58 15.80 9.91
C THR A 87 2.90 16.31 10.47
N HIS A 88 3.40 15.72 11.55
CA HIS A 88 4.70 16.08 12.12
C HIS A 88 5.84 15.84 11.13
N LEU A 89 5.88 14.66 10.49
CA LEU A 89 6.88 14.33 9.47
C LEU A 89 6.84 15.28 8.28
N LEU A 90 5.64 15.56 7.76
CA LEU A 90 5.45 16.48 6.63
C LEU A 90 6.02 17.86 6.94
N ARG A 91 5.76 18.38 8.14
CA ARG A 91 6.25 19.69 8.57
C ARG A 91 7.75 19.70 8.86
N ARG A 92 8.25 18.68 9.57
CA ARG A 92 9.67 18.57 9.94
C ARG A 92 10.58 18.60 8.71
N ASP A 93 10.18 17.84 7.68
CA ASP A 93 11.00 17.64 6.48
C ASP A 93 10.52 18.51 5.30
N GLU A 94 9.62 19.47 5.55
CA GLU A 94 9.08 20.43 4.57
C GLU A 94 8.54 19.76 3.29
N LEU A 95 7.80 18.67 3.46
CA LEU A 95 7.33 17.83 2.36
C LEU A 95 6.00 18.31 1.79
N ASP A 96 5.90 18.25 0.46
CA ASP A 96 4.70 18.55 -0.30
C ASP A 96 3.94 17.25 -0.61
N THR A 97 2.68 17.16 -0.13
CA THR A 97 1.85 15.96 -0.31
C THR A 97 1.53 15.65 -1.76
N ASP A 98 1.34 16.67 -2.62
CA ASP A 98 1.02 16.45 -4.02
C ASP A 98 2.24 15.90 -4.78
N LYS A 99 3.44 16.37 -4.44
CA LYS A 99 4.69 15.79 -4.96
C LYS A 99 4.89 14.34 -4.48
N LEU A 100 4.56 14.04 -3.22
CA LEU A 100 4.65 12.66 -2.72
C LEU A 100 3.66 11.73 -3.42
N LYS A 101 2.42 12.18 -3.64
CA LYS A 101 1.41 11.43 -4.42
C LYS A 101 1.90 11.16 -5.84
N GLN A 102 2.41 12.19 -6.52
CA GLN A 102 2.95 12.06 -7.87
C GLN A 102 4.08 11.04 -7.90
N ARG A 103 5.08 11.18 -7.05
CA ARG A 103 6.24 10.26 -6.99
C ARG A 103 5.82 8.82 -6.67
N PHE A 104 4.86 8.64 -5.78
CA PHE A 104 4.33 7.32 -5.47
C PHE A 104 3.71 6.66 -6.71
N GLY A 105 2.86 7.38 -7.42
CA GLY A 105 2.24 6.92 -8.68
C GLY A 105 3.29 6.60 -9.75
N GLU A 106 4.19 7.53 -10.03
CA GLU A 106 5.25 7.36 -11.04
C GLU A 106 6.17 6.16 -10.73
N THR A 107 6.51 5.94 -9.46
CA THR A 107 7.35 4.81 -9.04
C THR A 107 6.63 3.47 -9.24
N ARG A 108 5.35 3.41 -8.91
CA ARG A 108 4.51 2.22 -9.16
C ARG A 108 4.36 1.96 -10.64
N ASP A 109 4.03 2.98 -11.44
CA ASP A 109 3.86 2.86 -12.89
C ASP A 109 5.15 2.40 -13.57
N HIS A 110 6.29 2.95 -13.13
CA HIS A 110 7.61 2.52 -13.60
C HIS A 110 7.86 1.04 -13.29
N TRP A 111 7.55 0.58 -12.07
CA TRP A 111 7.70 -0.82 -11.68
C TRP A 111 6.82 -1.74 -12.53
N ILE A 112 5.53 -1.42 -12.68
CA ILE A 112 4.58 -2.17 -13.52
C ILE A 112 5.09 -2.28 -14.96
N LYS A 113 5.60 -1.18 -15.51
CA LYS A 113 6.07 -1.12 -16.91
C LYS A 113 7.34 -1.93 -17.14
N HIS A 114 8.26 -2.02 -16.16
CA HIS A 114 9.58 -2.61 -16.36
C HIS A 114 9.72 -4.00 -15.74
N ASP A 115 8.90 -4.34 -14.75
CA ASP A 115 8.91 -5.64 -14.09
C ASP A 115 7.51 -6.00 -13.56
N LEU A 116 6.59 -6.26 -14.49
CA LEU A 116 5.20 -6.58 -14.18
C LEU A 116 5.08 -7.87 -13.35
N ASP A 117 5.89 -8.87 -13.65
CA ASP A 117 5.81 -10.16 -12.96
C ASP A 117 6.20 -10.04 -11.49
N ASP A 118 7.26 -9.28 -11.19
CA ASP A 118 7.65 -9.00 -9.81
C ASP A 118 6.58 -8.16 -9.09
N TRP A 119 6.02 -7.15 -9.75
CA TRP A 119 4.95 -6.34 -9.19
C TRP A 119 3.70 -7.19 -8.86
N ILE A 120 3.28 -8.09 -9.76
CA ILE A 120 2.18 -9.02 -9.53
C ILE A 120 2.49 -9.94 -8.34
N ALA A 121 3.71 -10.45 -8.24
CA ALA A 121 4.13 -11.32 -7.14
C ALA A 121 4.05 -10.64 -5.75
N LYS A 122 4.08 -9.29 -5.70
CA LYS A 122 3.90 -8.51 -4.46
C LYS A 122 2.44 -8.17 -4.14
N ASN A 123 1.51 -8.65 -4.97
CA ASN A 123 0.07 -8.53 -4.79
C ASN A 123 -0.61 -9.92 -4.78
N PRO A 124 -0.23 -10.84 -3.88
CA PRO A 124 -0.83 -12.17 -3.85
C PRO A 124 -2.32 -12.09 -3.53
N LEU A 125 -3.10 -12.99 -4.13
CA LEU A 125 -4.49 -13.17 -3.73
C LEU A 125 -4.57 -13.72 -2.32
N PHE A 126 -5.59 -13.32 -1.56
CA PHE A 126 -5.88 -13.99 -0.30
C PHE A 126 -6.27 -15.45 -0.52
N ASP A 127 -5.96 -16.30 0.46
CA ASP A 127 -6.26 -17.74 0.40
C ASP A 127 -7.73 -17.99 0.11
N GLY A 128 -7.99 -18.84 -0.88
CA GLY A 128 -9.33 -19.24 -1.29
C GLY A 128 -10.10 -18.22 -2.15
N ILE A 129 -9.58 -17.00 -2.33
CA ILE A 129 -10.25 -15.97 -3.15
C ILE A 129 -10.42 -16.41 -4.60
N ALA A 130 -9.40 -16.97 -5.24
CA ALA A 130 -9.49 -17.44 -6.62
C ALA A 130 -10.65 -18.43 -6.81
N LYS A 131 -10.79 -19.38 -5.88
CA LYS A 131 -11.91 -20.36 -5.91
C LYS A 131 -13.26 -19.69 -5.71
N LYS A 132 -13.36 -18.71 -4.82
CA LYS A 132 -14.62 -17.97 -4.59
C LYS A 132 -15.02 -17.13 -5.80
N LEU A 133 -14.05 -16.44 -6.43
CA LEU A 133 -14.32 -15.64 -7.63
C LEU A 133 -14.82 -16.50 -8.80
N GLN A 134 -14.30 -17.72 -8.96
CA GLN A 134 -14.78 -18.66 -9.98
C GLN A 134 -16.22 -19.13 -9.77
N GLN A 135 -16.75 -19.04 -8.56
CA GLN A 135 -18.13 -19.41 -8.21
C GLN A 135 -19.13 -18.27 -8.36
N LEU A 136 -18.65 -17.03 -8.54
CA LEU A 136 -19.51 -15.87 -8.71
C LEU A 136 -20.02 -15.76 -10.15
N ASP A 137 -21.23 -15.25 -10.29
CA ASP A 137 -21.78 -14.91 -11.60
C ASP A 137 -21.05 -13.69 -12.17
N VAL A 138 -20.31 -13.89 -13.26
CA VAL A 138 -19.53 -12.86 -13.94
C VAL A 138 -20.38 -11.67 -14.37
N GLN A 139 -21.65 -11.89 -14.74
CA GLN A 139 -22.56 -10.82 -15.19
C GLN A 139 -22.98 -9.89 -14.04
N ASN A 140 -22.90 -10.36 -12.81
CA ASN A 140 -23.32 -9.64 -11.61
C ASN A 140 -22.14 -9.35 -10.65
N THR A 141 -20.91 -9.51 -11.11
CA THR A 141 -19.71 -9.28 -10.29
C THR A 141 -18.85 -8.14 -10.89
N TYR A 142 -18.59 -7.14 -10.06
CA TYR A 142 -17.80 -5.96 -10.42
C TYR A 142 -16.62 -5.82 -9.46
N ILE A 143 -15.45 -5.48 -10.00
CA ILE A 143 -14.29 -5.08 -9.20
C ILE A 143 -14.22 -3.56 -9.22
N ILE A 144 -14.18 -2.95 -8.04
CA ILE A 144 -14.08 -1.50 -7.87
C ILE A 144 -12.72 -1.22 -7.25
N THR A 145 -11.87 -0.48 -7.95
CA THR A 145 -10.52 -0.17 -7.48
C THR A 145 -10.12 1.24 -7.89
N THR A 146 -9.23 1.83 -7.10
CA THR A 146 -8.55 3.10 -7.40
C THR A 146 -7.14 2.91 -7.97
N LYS A 147 -6.74 1.67 -8.18
CA LYS A 147 -5.49 1.30 -8.86
C LYS A 147 -5.58 1.46 -10.36
#